data_48b0b163ffc41388ab7620bdd096df80
#
_entry.id   48b0b163ffc41388ab7620bdd096df80
#
_cell.length_a   1.000
_cell.length_b   1.000
_cell.length_c   1.000
_cell.angle_alpha   90.00
_cell.angle_beta   90.00
_cell.angle_gamma   90.00
#
_symmetry.space_group_name_H-M   'P 1'
#
loop_
_entity.id
_entity.type
_entity.pdbx_description
1 polymer ?
#
loop_
_entity_poly.entity_id
_entity_poly.type
_entity_poly.pdbx_seq_one_letter_code
_entity_poly.pdbx_strand_id
1 'polypeptide(L)'
;VFIKDFLDKLKSRLGDWNKTAEKFRGKKSKPRFFTVSSVDIDELYTPDKVQGADDSDYYWKNLGLPGEYPYTRGVHHTMYRTRLWTMRQFAGMATPKETNKRFHYLLKAGGTGLSTAFDLPTLMGYDSDHERSLGEVGKCGVAVDTLADMEIIFDGIDLGKVSTSMTINSPASMVLAMYLCVAEKQGVPFDQVRGTLQNDILKEYIAQKEFIYPPWPSIRLITDMMDYCTKNVPQWNTISISGYHIREAGSSAVQELAFTLADGFQYIESAIADGQNVDDFAPRLSFFFNAHSDFFEEIAKYRAARRIYAKRMKNKYGAKNPRSWLLRFHTQTAGCSLTAQQPENNIVRVALQAMSGVLGGTQSLHTNSMDETLALPSEKAVKIALRTQQIIAHETGVPNTADPLGGSYFVEALTDQMEAEAEKYFEEIERRGGVVACIEEGYLQREIAKASYRYQQEIEEKDRIIVGVNDYVDEDEKIEIPILKIDREVEQNQTAFVKKIRAERDNEKVQQTLARLREVAKGEGNTFEALMDCARAYVSLGEMCDVLREEWGEYVEPPSAMVAS
;
A
#
# COMPACT_ATOMS: atom_id res chain seq x y z
N VAL A 1 -23.38 -13.33 23.08
CA VAL A 1 -22.38 -14.30 23.52
C VAL A 1 -22.36 -14.41 25.04
N PHE A 2 -22.51 -13.31 25.77
CA PHE A 2 -22.57 -13.32 27.23
C PHE A 2 -24.02 -13.17 27.70
N ILE A 3 -24.48 -14.03 28.64
CA ILE A 3 -25.80 -13.92 29.20
C ILE A 3 -25.93 -12.63 30.03
N LYS A 4 -27.07 -11.97 29.95
CA LYS A 4 -27.38 -10.71 30.63
C LYS A 4 -27.02 -10.73 32.11
N ASP A 5 -27.36 -11.82 32.80
CA ASP A 5 -27.05 -12.07 34.23
C ASP A 5 -25.53 -11.98 34.52
N PHE A 6 -24.70 -12.48 33.60
CA PHE A 6 -23.26 -12.38 33.73
C PHE A 6 -22.78 -10.92 33.56
N LEU A 7 -23.31 -10.20 32.57
CA LEU A 7 -22.95 -8.81 32.34
C LEU A 7 -23.36 -7.88 33.49
N ASP A 8 -24.52 -8.16 34.10
CA ASP A 8 -25.01 -7.40 35.28
C ASP A 8 -24.10 -7.66 36.50
N LYS A 9 -23.71 -8.92 36.73
CA LYS A 9 -22.72 -9.27 37.78
C LYS A 9 -21.35 -8.63 37.50
N LEU A 10 -20.91 -8.63 36.25
CA LEU A 10 -19.66 -8.00 35.86
C LEU A 10 -19.66 -6.49 36.16
N LYS A 11 -20.73 -5.77 35.80
CA LYS A 11 -20.88 -4.34 36.10
C LYS A 11 -20.79 -4.06 37.61
N SER A 12 -21.42 -4.88 38.43
CA SER A 12 -21.32 -4.76 39.90
C SER A 12 -19.88 -4.93 40.39
N ARG A 13 -19.20 -5.98 39.92
CA ARG A 13 -17.80 -6.25 40.28
C ARG A 13 -16.83 -5.16 39.78
N LEU A 14 -17.09 -4.60 38.59
CA LEU A 14 -16.31 -3.44 38.06
C LEU A 14 -16.46 -2.22 38.96
N GLY A 15 -17.63 -1.99 39.55
CA GLY A 15 -17.81 -0.93 40.54
C GLY A 15 -16.89 -1.07 41.77
N ASP A 16 -16.72 -2.26 42.28
CA ASP A 16 -15.83 -2.53 43.42
C ASP A 16 -14.33 -2.48 43.01
N TRP A 17 -14.03 -3.01 41.82
CA TRP A 17 -12.68 -2.91 41.23
C TRP A 17 -12.26 -1.44 41.06
N ASN A 18 -13.14 -0.58 40.50
CA ASN A 18 -12.91 0.83 40.32
C ASN A 18 -12.60 1.56 41.62
N LYS A 19 -13.35 1.28 42.72
CA LYS A 19 -13.06 1.84 44.05
C LYS A 19 -11.66 1.48 44.55
N THR A 20 -11.20 0.27 44.23
CA THR A 20 -9.86 -0.20 44.61
C THR A 20 -8.79 0.46 43.71
N ALA A 21 -9.03 0.51 42.40
CA ALA A 21 -8.11 1.09 41.42
C ALA A 21 -7.87 2.60 41.66
N GLU A 22 -8.88 3.33 42.17
CA GLU A 22 -8.78 4.76 42.50
C GLU A 22 -7.58 5.08 43.39
N LYS A 23 -7.23 4.19 44.30
CA LYS A 23 -6.07 4.35 45.22
C LYS A 23 -4.74 4.42 44.47
N PHE A 24 -4.67 3.92 43.23
CA PHE A 24 -3.47 3.84 42.40
C PHE A 24 -3.42 4.89 41.28
N ARG A 25 -4.56 5.48 40.91
CA ARG A 25 -4.68 6.44 39.79
C ARG A 25 -3.91 7.75 39.98
N GLY A 26 -3.50 8.05 41.21
CA GLY A 26 -2.66 9.22 41.51
C GLY A 26 -1.20 9.12 41.04
N LYS A 27 -0.75 7.90 40.66
CA LYS A 27 0.63 7.64 40.17
C LYS A 27 0.57 7.14 38.74
N LYS A 28 0.41 8.06 37.79
CA LYS A 28 0.42 7.71 36.36
C LYS A 28 1.84 7.56 35.85
N SER A 29 2.10 6.51 35.07
CA SER A 29 3.38 6.31 34.35
C SER A 29 3.53 7.23 33.15
N LYS A 30 2.39 7.70 32.62
CA LYS A 30 2.29 8.65 31.49
C LYS A 30 1.19 9.67 31.78
N PRO A 31 1.28 10.88 31.25
CA PRO A 31 0.24 11.90 31.43
C PRO A 31 -1.10 11.44 30.80
N ARG A 32 -1.05 10.76 29.67
CA ARG A 32 -2.23 10.27 28.92
C ARG A 32 -1.98 8.87 28.35
N PHE A 33 -3.04 8.05 28.23
CA PHE A 33 -3.02 6.73 27.60
C PHE A 33 -3.89 6.76 26.35
N PHE A 34 -3.27 6.66 25.17
CA PHE A 34 -3.95 6.82 23.88
C PHE A 34 -3.16 6.11 22.76
N THR A 35 -3.84 5.78 21.65
CA THR A 35 -3.23 5.16 20.47
C THR A 35 -2.36 6.15 19.68
N VAL A 36 -1.66 5.68 18.65
CA VAL A 36 -0.94 6.56 17.70
C VAL A 36 -1.91 7.52 16.99
N SER A 37 -3.16 7.11 16.80
CA SER A 37 -4.21 7.96 16.22
C SER A 37 -4.87 8.91 17.26
N SER A 38 -4.27 9.08 18.44
CA SER A 38 -4.76 9.96 19.53
C SER A 38 -6.12 9.57 20.10
N VAL A 39 -6.51 8.31 19.96
CA VAL A 39 -7.73 7.76 20.56
C VAL A 39 -7.44 7.31 21.99
N ASP A 40 -8.20 7.82 22.96
CA ASP A 40 -8.02 7.47 24.37
C ASP A 40 -8.32 5.99 24.62
N ILE A 41 -7.50 5.35 25.44
CA ILE A 41 -7.58 3.95 25.81
C ILE A 41 -8.04 3.82 27.26
N ASP A 42 -9.08 3.02 27.48
CA ASP A 42 -9.58 2.70 28.81
C ASP A 42 -8.57 1.84 29.58
N GLU A 43 -8.57 1.99 30.89
CA GLU A 43 -7.68 1.23 31.81
C GLU A 43 -7.92 -0.28 31.76
N LEU A 44 -9.15 -0.71 31.47
CA LEU A 44 -9.53 -2.12 31.42
C LEU A 44 -10.63 -2.33 30.37
N TYR A 45 -10.47 -3.37 29.56
CA TYR A 45 -11.47 -3.87 28.62
C TYR A 45 -12.03 -5.19 29.11
N THR A 46 -13.35 -5.25 29.21
CA THR A 46 -14.13 -6.39 29.66
C THR A 46 -15.22 -6.73 28.64
N PRO A 47 -15.90 -7.87 28.73
CA PRO A 47 -16.91 -8.29 27.76
C PRO A 47 -17.96 -7.24 27.39
N ASP A 48 -18.34 -6.37 28.34
CA ASP A 48 -19.32 -5.30 28.12
C ASP A 48 -18.82 -4.14 27.26
N LYS A 49 -17.52 -4.08 26.98
CA LYS A 49 -16.91 -3.08 26.05
C LYS A 49 -16.99 -3.54 24.60
N VAL A 50 -17.29 -4.78 24.34
CA VAL A 50 -17.46 -5.29 22.97
C VAL A 50 -18.88 -5.01 22.52
N GLN A 51 -19.01 -4.31 21.38
CA GLN A 51 -20.33 -3.93 20.84
C GLN A 51 -21.20 -5.18 20.59
N GLY A 52 -22.41 -5.20 21.16
CA GLY A 52 -23.32 -6.33 21.00
C GLY A 52 -22.87 -7.61 21.73
N ALA A 53 -22.11 -7.50 22.80
CA ALA A 53 -21.65 -8.64 23.59
C ALA A 53 -22.79 -9.50 24.14
N ASP A 54 -23.99 -8.94 24.30
CA ASP A 54 -25.24 -9.60 24.72
C ASP A 54 -26.04 -10.20 23.54
N ASP A 55 -25.66 -9.88 22.27
CA ASP A 55 -26.29 -10.49 21.09
C ASP A 55 -25.69 -11.88 20.83
N SER A 56 -26.55 -12.91 20.83
CA SER A 56 -26.14 -14.28 20.52
C SER A 56 -25.54 -14.44 19.13
N ASP A 57 -25.90 -13.54 18.20
CA ASP A 57 -25.44 -13.54 16.82
C ASP A 57 -24.15 -12.75 16.60
N TYR A 58 -23.68 -11.99 17.61
CA TYR A 58 -22.48 -11.15 17.48
C TYR A 58 -21.28 -11.92 16.92
N TYR A 59 -21.05 -13.13 17.46
CA TYR A 59 -19.94 -13.97 17.02
C TYR A 59 -20.01 -14.23 15.49
N TRP A 60 -21.17 -14.62 15.00
CA TRP A 60 -21.34 -14.96 13.58
C TRP A 60 -21.38 -13.75 12.67
N LYS A 61 -21.95 -12.64 13.12
CA LYS A 61 -22.07 -11.41 12.33
C LYS A 61 -20.76 -10.65 12.21
N ASN A 62 -19.93 -10.64 13.26
CA ASN A 62 -18.77 -9.75 13.36
C ASN A 62 -17.42 -10.48 13.38
N LEU A 63 -17.30 -11.64 14.03
CA LEU A 63 -16.06 -12.42 14.07
C LEU A 63 -16.04 -13.50 13.00
N GLY A 64 -16.96 -14.41 13.02
CA GLY A 64 -16.99 -15.59 12.18
C GLY A 64 -15.82 -16.55 12.44
N LEU A 65 -15.55 -17.40 11.45
CA LEU A 65 -14.38 -18.28 11.42
C LEU A 65 -13.34 -17.76 10.40
N PRO A 66 -12.04 -18.07 10.58
CA PRO A 66 -11.04 -17.74 9.58
C PRO A 66 -11.41 -18.32 8.21
N GLY A 67 -11.29 -17.52 7.16
CA GLY A 67 -11.64 -17.93 5.79
C GLY A 67 -13.12 -17.91 5.45
N GLU A 68 -13.98 -17.45 6.39
CA GLU A 68 -15.43 -17.31 6.20
C GLU A 68 -15.89 -15.86 6.41
N TYR A 69 -17.01 -15.51 5.75
CA TYR A 69 -17.63 -14.19 5.91
C TYR A 69 -17.92 -13.90 7.40
N PRO A 70 -17.61 -12.71 7.92
CA PRO A 70 -17.15 -11.48 7.25
C PRO A 70 -15.62 -11.34 7.17
N TYR A 71 -14.85 -12.39 7.30
CA TYR A 71 -13.38 -12.46 7.19
C TYR A 71 -12.60 -11.64 8.23
N THR A 72 -13.23 -11.24 9.31
CA THR A 72 -12.58 -10.49 10.40
C THR A 72 -11.31 -11.20 10.88
N ARG A 73 -11.35 -12.54 10.98
CA ARG A 73 -10.27 -13.39 11.49
C ARG A 73 -9.26 -13.85 10.44
N GLY A 74 -9.38 -13.37 9.20
CA GLY A 74 -8.47 -13.68 8.12
C GLY A 74 -9.15 -14.25 6.88
N VAL A 75 -8.47 -14.15 5.74
CA VAL A 75 -9.02 -14.52 4.41
C VAL A 75 -8.87 -16.02 4.07
N HIS A 76 -8.09 -16.77 4.85
CA HIS A 76 -7.88 -18.21 4.63
C HIS A 76 -8.21 -19.01 5.90
N HIS A 77 -8.77 -20.21 5.72
CA HIS A 77 -9.18 -21.07 6.84
C HIS A 77 -8.05 -21.41 7.81
N THR A 78 -6.87 -21.67 7.30
CA THR A 78 -5.70 -22.09 8.09
C THR A 78 -4.65 -21.00 8.21
N MET A 79 -4.84 -19.86 7.56
CA MET A 79 -3.91 -18.73 7.48
C MET A 79 -2.47 -19.22 7.18
N TYR A 80 -1.51 -18.82 8.01
CA TYR A 80 -0.08 -19.12 7.79
C TYR A 80 0.32 -20.58 8.02
N ARG A 81 -0.55 -21.42 8.62
CA ARG A 81 -0.26 -22.86 8.76
C ARG A 81 -0.13 -23.58 7.42
N THR A 82 -0.85 -23.13 6.39
CA THR A 82 -0.75 -23.69 5.05
C THR A 82 0.31 -22.95 4.22
N ARG A 83 0.33 -21.64 4.29
CA ARG A 83 1.26 -20.82 3.52
C ARG A 83 1.57 -19.52 4.26
N LEU A 84 2.85 -19.27 4.49
CA LEU A 84 3.34 -18.00 5.01
C LEU A 84 3.02 -16.85 4.03
N TRP A 85 3.08 -15.62 4.54
CA TRP A 85 3.03 -14.43 3.69
C TRP A 85 4.19 -14.41 2.70
N THR A 86 4.00 -13.76 1.58
CA THR A 86 5.10 -13.53 0.62
C THR A 86 6.08 -12.53 1.23
N MET A 87 7.32 -12.95 1.42
CA MET A 87 8.40 -12.09 1.90
C MET A 87 8.95 -11.31 0.70
N ARG A 88 8.69 -10.01 0.70
CA ARG A 88 9.16 -9.10 -0.35
C ARG A 88 10.16 -8.11 0.23
N GLN A 89 11.14 -7.76 -0.57
CA GLN A 89 11.98 -6.59 -0.34
C GLN A 89 11.79 -5.65 -1.53
N PHE A 90 11.45 -4.41 -1.24
CA PHE A 90 11.37 -3.35 -2.22
C PHE A 90 12.76 -3.07 -2.77
N ALA A 91 12.93 -3.18 -4.07
CA ALA A 91 14.23 -3.06 -4.71
C ALA A 91 14.10 -2.41 -6.09
N GLY A 92 14.97 -1.49 -6.36
CA GLY A 92 15.17 -0.80 -7.60
C GLY A 92 16.25 0.23 -7.35
N MET A 93 17.27 0.27 -8.19
CA MET A 93 18.38 1.19 -7.98
C MET A 93 19.11 1.43 -9.29
N ALA A 94 19.49 2.68 -9.47
CA ALA A 94 20.39 3.10 -10.53
C ALA A 94 19.94 2.62 -11.94
N THR A 95 20.63 1.66 -12.50
CA THR A 95 20.38 1.17 -13.86
C THR A 95 19.55 -0.12 -13.88
N PRO A 96 18.88 -0.45 -15.01
CA PRO A 96 18.24 -1.74 -15.23
C PRO A 96 19.12 -2.95 -14.90
N LYS A 97 20.41 -2.88 -15.27
CA LYS A 97 21.38 -3.95 -15.04
C LYS A 97 21.72 -4.16 -13.55
N GLU A 98 21.83 -3.09 -12.79
CA GLU A 98 22.09 -3.19 -11.34
C GLU A 98 20.85 -3.69 -10.59
N THR A 99 19.68 -3.27 -11.00
CA THR A 99 18.41 -3.80 -10.49
C THR A 99 18.25 -5.29 -10.77
N ASN A 100 18.59 -5.75 -11.99
CA ASN A 100 18.61 -7.18 -12.32
C ASN A 100 19.53 -7.99 -11.40
N LYS A 101 20.77 -7.52 -11.17
CA LYS A 101 21.68 -8.15 -10.21
C LYS A 101 21.10 -8.22 -8.80
N ARG A 102 20.44 -7.16 -8.35
CA ARG A 102 19.78 -7.11 -7.03
C ARG A 102 18.63 -8.12 -6.96
N PHE A 103 17.84 -8.26 -8.00
CA PHE A 103 16.76 -9.26 -8.07
C PHE A 103 17.29 -10.69 -7.96
N HIS A 104 18.33 -11.02 -8.71
CA HIS A 104 18.99 -12.34 -8.59
C HIS A 104 19.54 -12.59 -7.18
N TYR A 105 20.15 -11.58 -6.56
CA TYR A 105 20.62 -11.66 -5.16
C TYR A 105 19.47 -11.94 -4.18
N LEU A 106 18.37 -11.20 -4.27
CA LEU A 106 17.22 -11.36 -3.36
C LEU A 106 16.56 -12.74 -3.51
N LEU A 107 16.38 -13.23 -4.73
CA LEU A 107 15.85 -14.57 -4.99
C LEU A 107 16.77 -15.64 -4.38
N LYS A 108 18.10 -15.51 -4.57
CA LYS A 108 19.09 -16.42 -3.98
C LYS A 108 19.12 -16.34 -2.43
N ALA A 109 18.83 -15.20 -1.85
CA ALA A 109 18.77 -15.00 -0.39
C ALA A 109 17.49 -15.55 0.26
N GLY A 110 16.55 -16.10 -0.52
CA GLY A 110 15.31 -16.71 -0.04
C GLY A 110 14.08 -15.77 -0.12
N GLY A 111 14.16 -14.69 -0.87
CA GLY A 111 13.00 -13.90 -1.26
C GLY A 111 12.04 -14.72 -2.11
N THR A 112 10.73 -14.58 -1.89
CA THR A 112 9.70 -15.39 -2.58
C THR A 112 8.91 -14.60 -3.63
N GLY A 113 9.23 -13.33 -3.82
CA GLY A 113 8.69 -12.46 -4.85
C GLY A 113 9.54 -11.20 -5.01
N LEU A 114 9.44 -10.58 -6.17
CA LEU A 114 10.14 -9.33 -6.50
C LEU A 114 9.22 -8.13 -6.27
N SER A 115 9.82 -6.97 -5.94
CA SER A 115 9.12 -5.70 -5.86
C SER A 115 10.01 -4.62 -6.45
N THR A 116 9.52 -3.94 -7.49
CA THR A 116 10.29 -2.97 -8.27
C THR A 116 9.99 -1.55 -7.81
N ALA A 117 11.04 -0.81 -7.43
CA ALA A 117 11.02 0.63 -7.23
C ALA A 117 11.47 1.33 -8.50
N PHE A 118 10.73 2.34 -8.94
CA PHE A 118 11.07 3.17 -10.10
C PHE A 118 11.59 4.52 -9.64
N ASP A 119 12.42 5.15 -10.46
CA ASP A 119 12.92 6.50 -10.19
C ASP A 119 11.85 7.57 -10.46
N LEU A 120 12.08 8.77 -9.95
CA LEU A 120 11.11 9.86 -10.04
C LEU A 120 10.76 10.23 -11.50
N PRO A 121 11.69 10.31 -12.47
CA PRO A 121 11.33 10.52 -13.85
C PRO A 121 10.34 9.48 -14.40
N THR A 122 10.60 8.20 -14.16
CA THR A 122 9.70 7.10 -14.56
C THR A 122 8.33 7.24 -13.90
N LEU A 123 8.26 7.55 -12.58
CA LEU A 123 7.01 7.74 -11.84
C LEU A 123 6.18 8.91 -12.40
N MET A 124 6.85 9.96 -12.87
CA MET A 124 6.24 11.15 -13.45
C MET A 124 6.02 11.08 -14.96
N GLY A 125 6.34 9.95 -15.60
CA GLY A 125 6.14 9.73 -17.02
C GLY A 125 7.04 10.60 -17.90
N TYR A 126 8.30 10.77 -17.49
CA TYR A 126 9.36 11.43 -18.25
C TYR A 126 10.47 10.46 -18.58
N ASP A 127 11.04 10.57 -19.79
CA ASP A 127 12.23 9.82 -20.15
C ASP A 127 13.49 10.42 -19.51
N SER A 128 14.52 9.61 -19.34
CA SER A 128 15.77 9.99 -18.65
C SER A 128 16.51 11.16 -19.32
N ASP A 129 16.25 11.46 -20.58
CA ASP A 129 16.84 12.60 -21.30
C ASP A 129 15.96 13.86 -21.31
N HIS A 130 14.83 13.84 -20.63
CA HIS A 130 13.97 15.01 -20.49
C HIS A 130 14.58 16.03 -19.50
N GLU A 131 14.35 17.33 -19.72
CA GLU A 131 14.95 18.40 -18.90
C GLU A 131 14.56 18.31 -17.40
N ARG A 132 13.34 17.85 -17.08
CA ARG A 132 12.86 17.65 -15.70
C ARG A 132 13.46 16.42 -15.01
N SER A 133 14.13 15.56 -15.76
CA SER A 133 14.75 14.33 -15.22
C SER A 133 16.17 14.59 -14.71
N LEU A 134 16.75 15.75 -15.03
CA LEU A 134 18.13 16.08 -14.69
C LEU A 134 18.39 16.00 -13.19
N GLY A 135 19.32 15.15 -12.83
CA GLY A 135 19.73 14.94 -11.45
C GLY A 135 18.87 13.97 -10.65
N GLU A 136 17.79 13.37 -11.22
CA GLU A 136 16.89 12.45 -10.53
C GLU A 136 16.95 11.00 -11.07
N VAL A 137 17.57 10.79 -12.23
CA VAL A 137 17.65 9.48 -12.89
C VAL A 137 18.35 8.45 -11.99
N GLY A 138 17.67 7.35 -11.72
CA GLY A 138 18.20 6.22 -10.95
C GLY A 138 18.37 6.42 -9.45
N LYS A 139 17.95 7.57 -8.86
CA LYS A 139 18.22 7.90 -7.45
C LYS A 139 17.31 7.16 -6.46
N CYS A 140 16.01 7.18 -6.67
CA CYS A 140 15.04 6.58 -5.74
C CYS A 140 14.53 5.21 -6.20
N GLY A 141 14.99 4.74 -7.34
CA GLY A 141 14.57 3.52 -7.98
C GLY A 141 15.28 3.30 -9.30
N VAL A 142 14.79 2.38 -10.11
CA VAL A 142 15.35 2.10 -11.45
C VAL A 142 14.68 2.98 -12.50
N ALA A 143 15.50 3.54 -13.40
CA ALA A 143 15.02 4.22 -14.59
C ALA A 143 14.49 3.24 -15.63
N VAL A 144 13.29 3.50 -16.17
CA VAL A 144 12.67 2.71 -17.25
C VAL A 144 12.11 3.64 -18.30
N ASP A 145 12.81 3.75 -19.41
CA ASP A 145 12.38 4.58 -20.53
C ASP A 145 11.63 3.79 -21.61
N THR A 146 12.02 2.53 -21.84
CA THR A 146 11.52 1.72 -22.95
C THR A 146 11.39 0.24 -22.57
N LEU A 147 10.78 -0.55 -23.47
CA LEU A 147 10.76 -2.02 -23.37
C LEU A 147 12.16 -2.61 -23.18
N ALA A 148 13.22 -2.02 -23.79
CA ALA A 148 14.58 -2.51 -23.67
C ALA A 148 15.10 -2.51 -22.21
N ASP A 149 14.71 -1.51 -21.42
CA ASP A 149 15.04 -1.44 -20.00
C ASP A 149 14.37 -2.59 -19.22
N MET A 150 13.09 -2.85 -19.49
CA MET A 150 12.35 -3.95 -18.85
C MET A 150 12.93 -5.32 -19.25
N GLU A 151 13.38 -5.50 -20.47
CA GLU A 151 14.08 -6.71 -20.91
C GLU A 151 15.35 -6.96 -20.09
N ILE A 152 16.14 -5.89 -19.83
CA ILE A 152 17.35 -5.97 -19.00
C ILE A 152 17.01 -6.29 -17.55
N ILE A 153 16.00 -5.64 -16.97
CA ILE A 153 15.60 -5.85 -15.57
C ILE A 153 15.23 -7.30 -15.31
N PHE A 154 14.53 -7.96 -16.25
CA PHE A 154 14.05 -9.32 -16.10
C PHE A 154 14.86 -10.37 -16.88
N ASP A 155 16.06 -10.00 -17.33
CA ASP A 155 16.96 -10.96 -17.99
C ASP A 155 17.32 -12.12 -17.05
N GLY A 156 17.13 -13.35 -17.53
CA GLY A 156 17.38 -14.58 -16.76
C GLY A 156 16.36 -14.86 -15.64
N ILE A 157 15.27 -14.09 -15.54
CA ILE A 157 14.20 -14.29 -14.56
C ILE A 157 12.95 -14.80 -15.28
N ASP A 158 12.52 -16.02 -14.98
CA ASP A 158 11.33 -16.67 -15.56
C ASP A 158 10.03 -16.04 -14.98
N LEU A 159 9.35 -15.21 -15.79
CA LEU A 159 8.13 -14.51 -15.40
C LEU A 159 6.93 -15.45 -15.16
N GLY A 160 6.98 -16.68 -15.63
CA GLY A 160 5.97 -17.70 -15.33
C GLY A 160 6.11 -18.29 -13.92
N LYS A 161 7.28 -18.15 -13.29
CA LYS A 161 7.56 -18.73 -11.95
C LYS A 161 7.62 -17.70 -10.83
N VAL A 162 8.04 -16.48 -11.14
CA VAL A 162 8.22 -15.42 -10.14
C VAL A 162 7.00 -14.49 -10.10
N SER A 163 6.55 -14.12 -8.91
CA SER A 163 5.53 -13.07 -8.74
C SER A 163 6.23 -11.73 -8.59
N THR A 164 5.89 -10.78 -9.45
CA THR A 164 6.48 -9.43 -9.45
C THR A 164 5.45 -8.39 -8.98
N SER A 165 5.88 -7.47 -8.11
CA SER A 165 5.13 -6.29 -7.73
C SER A 165 5.83 -5.06 -8.29
N MET A 166 5.07 -4.08 -8.77
CA MET A 166 5.59 -2.83 -9.33
C MET A 166 4.88 -1.65 -8.68
N THR A 167 5.68 -0.75 -8.05
CA THR A 167 5.16 0.43 -7.36
C THR A 167 5.19 1.62 -8.29
N ILE A 168 4.18 1.70 -9.13
CA ILE A 168 4.01 2.76 -10.13
C ILE A 168 2.53 3.06 -10.29
N ASN A 169 2.17 4.32 -10.53
CA ASN A 169 0.79 4.80 -10.52
C ASN A 169 0.39 5.48 -11.84
N SER A 170 0.65 6.75 -12.05
CA SER A 170 0.22 7.44 -13.27
C SER A 170 0.61 6.74 -14.57
N PRO A 171 1.87 6.32 -14.80
CA PRO A 171 2.27 5.59 -16.00
C PRO A 171 2.21 4.06 -15.83
N ALA A 172 1.44 3.55 -14.89
CA ALA A 172 1.38 2.13 -14.55
C ALA A 172 0.97 1.25 -15.75
N SER A 173 0.03 1.72 -16.57
CA SER A 173 -0.43 1.00 -17.75
C SER A 173 0.67 0.83 -18.79
N MET A 174 1.52 1.85 -19.00
CA MET A 174 2.67 1.79 -19.91
C MET A 174 3.70 0.78 -19.44
N VAL A 175 4.03 0.81 -18.14
CA VAL A 175 5.01 -0.10 -17.54
C VAL A 175 4.50 -1.55 -17.56
N LEU A 176 3.20 -1.77 -17.29
CA LEU A 176 2.62 -3.12 -17.42
C LEU A 176 2.66 -3.61 -18.87
N ALA A 177 2.35 -2.74 -19.84
CA ALA A 177 2.44 -3.11 -21.25
C ALA A 177 3.86 -3.57 -21.64
N MET A 178 4.90 -2.84 -21.20
CA MET A 178 6.29 -3.26 -21.39
C MET A 178 6.60 -4.59 -20.70
N TYR A 179 6.12 -4.81 -19.46
CA TYR A 179 6.33 -6.05 -18.72
C TYR A 179 5.68 -7.26 -19.42
N LEU A 180 4.45 -7.10 -19.94
CA LEU A 180 3.76 -8.15 -20.69
C LEU A 180 4.47 -8.44 -22.01
N CYS A 181 5.05 -7.44 -22.69
CA CYS A 181 5.90 -7.65 -23.87
C CYS A 181 7.16 -8.47 -23.53
N VAL A 182 7.76 -8.28 -22.35
CA VAL A 182 8.87 -9.16 -21.90
C VAL A 182 8.39 -10.60 -21.73
N ALA A 183 7.21 -10.81 -21.14
CA ALA A 183 6.63 -12.15 -21.02
C ALA A 183 6.39 -12.80 -22.40
N GLU A 184 5.84 -12.05 -23.38
CA GLU A 184 5.70 -12.50 -24.77
C GLU A 184 7.04 -12.97 -25.35
N LYS A 185 8.10 -12.19 -25.19
CA LYS A 185 9.45 -12.51 -25.70
C LYS A 185 10.09 -13.70 -24.99
N GLN A 186 9.77 -13.92 -23.72
CA GLN A 186 10.19 -15.13 -22.99
C GLN A 186 9.36 -16.37 -23.36
N GLY A 187 8.28 -16.22 -24.15
CA GLY A 187 7.36 -17.29 -24.47
C GLY A 187 6.48 -17.72 -23.29
N VAL A 188 6.30 -16.85 -22.30
CA VAL A 188 5.45 -17.10 -21.13
C VAL A 188 4.01 -16.72 -21.46
N PRO A 189 3.05 -17.66 -21.44
CA PRO A 189 1.65 -17.35 -21.65
C PRO A 189 1.11 -16.40 -20.57
N PHE A 190 0.23 -15.47 -20.94
CA PHE A 190 -0.29 -14.46 -20.02
C PHE A 190 -1.09 -15.05 -18.85
N ASP A 191 -1.69 -16.22 -19.01
CA ASP A 191 -2.38 -16.94 -17.94
C ASP A 191 -1.43 -17.49 -16.85
N GLN A 192 -0.11 -17.53 -17.11
CA GLN A 192 0.91 -17.90 -16.13
C GLN A 192 1.57 -16.69 -15.48
N VAL A 193 1.42 -15.49 -16.05
CA VAL A 193 2.00 -14.26 -15.50
C VAL A 193 1.29 -13.87 -14.22
N ARG A 194 2.06 -13.72 -13.14
CA ARG A 194 1.55 -13.40 -11.80
C ARG A 194 2.26 -12.20 -11.22
N GLY A 195 1.48 -11.27 -10.68
CA GLY A 195 2.05 -10.09 -10.07
C GLY A 195 0.99 -9.16 -9.54
N THR A 196 1.44 -7.96 -9.20
CA THR A 196 0.60 -6.88 -8.68
C THR A 196 1.16 -5.55 -9.16
N LEU A 197 0.31 -4.73 -9.71
CA LEU A 197 0.62 -3.33 -10.00
C LEU A 197 0.04 -2.46 -8.89
N GLN A 198 0.73 -1.41 -8.48
CA GLN A 198 0.14 -0.47 -7.50
C GLN A 198 -1.03 0.26 -8.13
N ASN A 199 -0.78 1.06 -9.18
CA ASN A 199 -1.82 1.61 -10.05
C ASN A 199 -2.97 2.32 -9.32
N ASP A 200 -2.67 2.93 -8.18
CA ASP A 200 -3.63 3.67 -7.35
C ASP A 200 -3.40 5.16 -7.51
N ILE A 201 -4.19 5.78 -8.38
CA ILE A 201 -4.03 7.20 -8.69
C ILE A 201 -4.70 8.12 -7.66
N LEU A 202 -5.78 7.67 -7.01
CA LEU A 202 -6.52 8.53 -6.06
C LEU A 202 -5.66 8.90 -4.87
N LYS A 203 -4.88 7.95 -4.32
CA LYS A 203 -3.95 8.25 -3.25
C LYS A 203 -2.85 9.23 -3.64
N GLU A 204 -2.54 9.37 -4.94
CA GLU A 204 -1.58 10.35 -5.42
C GLU A 204 -2.09 11.77 -5.23
N TYR A 205 -3.36 12.02 -5.57
CA TYR A 205 -3.97 13.32 -5.32
C TYR A 205 -4.15 13.61 -3.83
N ILE A 206 -4.38 12.57 -3.03
CA ILE A 206 -4.60 12.70 -1.59
C ILE A 206 -3.29 12.96 -0.83
N ALA A 207 -2.24 12.17 -1.11
CA ALA A 207 -1.07 12.07 -0.22
C ALA A 207 0.29 12.16 -0.92
N GLN A 208 0.59 11.27 -1.90
CA GLN A 208 1.95 11.09 -2.43
C GLN A 208 2.36 12.13 -3.47
N LYS A 209 1.40 12.68 -4.24
CA LYS A 209 1.58 13.78 -5.21
C LYS A 209 2.29 13.41 -6.53
N GLU A 210 2.41 12.15 -6.86
CA GLU A 210 2.99 11.65 -8.12
C GLU A 210 1.90 11.43 -9.19
N PHE A 211 1.15 12.48 -9.53
CA PHE A 211 0.08 12.47 -10.53
C PHE A 211 0.51 13.16 -11.83
N ILE A 212 -0.11 12.78 -12.95
CA ILE A 212 0.10 13.41 -14.26
C ILE A 212 -1.22 14.03 -14.77
N TYR A 213 -2.22 13.20 -15.04
CA TYR A 213 -3.48 13.61 -15.67
C TYR A 213 -4.54 13.97 -14.63
N PRO A 214 -5.66 14.62 -15.03
CA PRO A 214 -6.82 14.82 -14.16
C PRO A 214 -7.41 13.49 -13.64
N PRO A 215 -8.18 13.50 -12.54
CA PRO A 215 -8.68 12.28 -11.89
C PRO A 215 -9.45 11.33 -12.81
N TRP A 216 -10.41 11.82 -13.58
CA TRP A 216 -11.26 10.96 -14.40
C TRP A 216 -10.53 10.26 -15.56
N PRO A 217 -9.71 10.93 -16.38
CA PRO A 217 -8.85 10.25 -17.36
C PRO A 217 -7.89 9.23 -16.71
N SER A 218 -7.37 9.53 -15.53
CA SER A 218 -6.51 8.60 -14.79
C SER A 218 -7.28 7.35 -14.33
N ILE A 219 -8.52 7.51 -13.84
CA ILE A 219 -9.39 6.37 -13.48
C ILE A 219 -9.70 5.53 -14.72
N ARG A 220 -9.92 6.15 -15.88
CA ARG A 220 -10.12 5.43 -17.15
C ARG A 220 -8.95 4.53 -17.51
N LEU A 221 -7.70 5.00 -17.37
CA LEU A 221 -6.52 4.14 -17.60
C LEU A 221 -6.56 2.87 -16.72
N ILE A 222 -7.03 3.02 -15.48
CA ILE A 222 -7.13 1.92 -14.53
C ILE A 222 -8.24 0.95 -14.93
N THR A 223 -9.45 1.45 -15.24
CA THR A 223 -10.59 0.61 -15.62
C THR A 223 -10.37 -0.10 -16.96
N ASP A 224 -9.74 0.55 -17.93
CA ASP A 224 -9.34 -0.05 -19.21
C ASP A 224 -8.35 -1.20 -19.01
N MET A 225 -7.34 -1.00 -18.17
CA MET A 225 -6.38 -2.05 -17.84
C MET A 225 -7.03 -3.18 -17.04
N MET A 226 -7.94 -2.88 -16.10
CA MET A 226 -8.69 -3.91 -15.37
C MET A 226 -9.48 -4.79 -16.32
N ASP A 227 -10.18 -4.20 -17.28
CA ASP A 227 -10.93 -4.94 -18.31
C ASP A 227 -10.00 -5.84 -19.14
N TYR A 228 -8.91 -5.29 -19.66
CA TYR A 228 -7.93 -6.06 -20.43
C TYR A 228 -7.34 -7.24 -19.64
N CYS A 229 -6.89 -6.98 -18.41
CA CYS A 229 -6.26 -8.02 -17.59
C CYS A 229 -7.25 -9.08 -17.13
N THR A 230 -8.48 -8.73 -16.83
CA THR A 230 -9.55 -9.69 -16.48
C THR A 230 -9.75 -10.71 -17.60
N LYS A 231 -9.65 -10.28 -18.85
CA LYS A 231 -9.83 -11.13 -20.04
C LYS A 231 -8.56 -11.90 -20.42
N ASN A 232 -7.39 -11.28 -20.33
CA ASN A 232 -6.17 -11.78 -20.96
C ASN A 232 -5.09 -12.22 -19.96
N VAL A 233 -5.04 -11.65 -18.74
CA VAL A 233 -4.00 -11.90 -17.72
C VAL A 233 -4.64 -12.29 -16.39
N PRO A 234 -5.36 -13.40 -16.30
CA PRO A 234 -6.31 -13.70 -15.21
C PRO A 234 -5.66 -13.89 -13.83
N GLN A 235 -4.34 -14.02 -13.75
CA GLN A 235 -3.63 -14.13 -12.48
C GLN A 235 -2.98 -12.82 -12.01
N TRP A 236 -3.11 -11.72 -12.76
CA TRP A 236 -2.58 -10.42 -12.42
C TRP A 236 -3.50 -9.66 -11.46
N ASN A 237 -2.95 -9.09 -10.39
CA ASN A 237 -3.68 -8.15 -9.54
C ASN A 237 -3.49 -6.74 -10.14
N THR A 238 -4.55 -6.20 -10.68
CA THR A 238 -4.54 -4.98 -11.50
C THR A 238 -4.30 -3.72 -10.71
N ILE A 239 -4.62 -3.74 -9.41
CA ILE A 239 -4.47 -2.60 -8.52
C ILE A 239 -4.10 -3.07 -7.11
N SER A 240 -3.30 -2.27 -6.42
CA SER A 240 -3.02 -2.38 -4.99
C SER A 240 -3.38 -1.05 -4.33
N ILE A 241 -4.63 -0.94 -3.88
CA ILE A 241 -5.21 0.28 -3.31
C ILE A 241 -4.50 0.62 -2.01
N SER A 242 -3.87 1.80 -1.95
CA SER A 242 -2.75 2.06 -1.06
C SER A 242 -3.06 3.07 0.04
N GLY A 243 -3.29 2.57 1.25
CA GLY A 243 -3.33 3.37 2.47
C GLY A 243 -1.95 3.72 3.03
N TYR A 244 -0.91 2.97 2.64
CA TYR A 244 0.45 3.19 3.12
C TYR A 244 0.87 4.65 2.99
N HIS A 245 0.74 5.25 1.82
CA HIS A 245 1.17 6.62 1.55
C HIS A 245 0.31 7.66 2.30
N ILE A 246 -0.98 7.39 2.47
CA ILE A 246 -1.89 8.21 3.27
C ILE A 246 -1.41 8.24 4.73
N ARG A 247 -0.98 7.08 5.27
CA ARG A 247 -0.44 6.97 6.62
C ARG A 247 0.92 7.65 6.76
N GLU A 248 1.81 7.48 5.77
CA GLU A 248 3.12 8.14 5.73
C GLU A 248 3.00 9.68 5.66
N ALA A 249 1.93 10.21 5.06
CA ALA A 249 1.61 11.64 5.05
C ALA A 249 1.10 12.16 6.40
N GLY A 250 0.92 11.31 7.41
CA GLY A 250 0.56 11.69 8.77
C GLY A 250 -0.90 11.47 9.16
N SER A 251 -1.67 10.70 8.39
CA SER A 251 -3.05 10.35 8.76
C SER A 251 -3.10 9.47 10.01
N SER A 252 -4.25 9.44 10.68
CA SER A 252 -4.56 8.43 11.69
C SER A 252 -4.80 7.05 11.06
N ALA A 253 -4.77 5.98 11.85
CA ALA A 253 -5.08 4.64 11.37
C ALA A 253 -6.52 4.51 10.83
N VAL A 254 -7.47 5.21 11.44
CA VAL A 254 -8.86 5.25 10.97
C VAL A 254 -8.99 6.00 9.64
N GLN A 255 -8.26 7.10 9.46
CA GLN A 255 -8.23 7.84 8.19
C GLN A 255 -7.57 7.00 7.09
N GLU A 256 -6.44 6.34 7.38
CA GLU A 256 -5.83 5.39 6.45
C GLU A 256 -6.85 4.32 6.02
N LEU A 257 -7.52 3.68 6.99
CA LEU A 257 -8.55 2.67 6.74
C LEU A 257 -9.68 3.21 5.84
N ALA A 258 -10.25 4.33 6.24
CA ALA A 258 -11.43 4.88 5.59
C ALA A 258 -11.13 5.40 4.17
N PHE A 259 -10.04 6.16 4.00
CA PHE A 259 -9.70 6.75 2.70
C PHE A 259 -9.26 5.67 1.71
N THR A 260 -8.47 4.69 2.15
CA THR A 260 -8.08 3.55 1.31
C THR A 260 -9.29 2.75 0.82
N LEU A 261 -10.23 2.46 1.71
CA LEU A 261 -11.43 1.72 1.30
C LEU A 261 -12.35 2.58 0.42
N ALA A 262 -12.45 3.88 0.67
CA ALA A 262 -13.21 4.80 -0.18
C ALA A 262 -12.63 4.87 -1.60
N ASP A 263 -11.29 4.95 -1.74
CA ASP A 263 -10.61 4.87 -3.04
C ASP A 263 -10.94 3.55 -3.74
N GLY A 264 -10.88 2.43 -3.01
CA GLY A 264 -11.24 1.12 -3.53
C GLY A 264 -12.70 1.05 -4.01
N PHE A 265 -13.61 1.63 -3.28
CA PHE A 265 -15.02 1.70 -3.68
C PHE A 265 -15.23 2.58 -4.90
N GLN A 266 -14.51 3.69 -5.02
CA GLN A 266 -14.55 4.55 -6.22
C GLN A 266 -14.09 3.77 -7.47
N TYR A 267 -13.01 3.00 -7.40
CA TYR A 267 -12.56 2.17 -8.54
C TYR A 267 -13.58 1.09 -8.91
N ILE A 268 -14.19 0.44 -7.90
CA ILE A 268 -15.24 -0.56 -8.13
C ILE A 268 -16.44 0.08 -8.81
N GLU A 269 -16.90 1.22 -8.35
CA GLU A 269 -18.03 1.96 -8.92
C GLU A 269 -17.74 2.41 -10.35
N SER A 270 -16.52 2.88 -10.62
CA SER A 270 -16.11 3.27 -11.98
C SER A 270 -16.07 2.07 -12.94
N ALA A 271 -15.50 0.94 -12.53
CA ALA A 271 -15.48 -0.27 -13.37
C ALA A 271 -16.89 -0.82 -13.64
N ILE A 272 -17.79 -0.77 -12.65
CA ILE A 272 -19.20 -1.16 -12.83
C ILE A 272 -19.91 -0.19 -13.81
N ALA A 273 -19.66 1.11 -13.69
CA ALA A 273 -20.21 2.12 -14.61
C ALA A 273 -19.75 1.92 -16.06
N ASP A 274 -18.51 1.43 -16.25
CA ASP A 274 -17.95 1.04 -17.54
C ASP A 274 -18.49 -0.31 -18.05
N GLY A 275 -19.46 -0.91 -17.34
CA GLY A 275 -20.14 -2.15 -17.75
C GLY A 275 -19.42 -3.44 -17.35
N GLN A 276 -18.36 -3.39 -16.54
CA GLN A 276 -17.65 -4.57 -16.06
C GLN A 276 -18.44 -5.27 -14.94
N ASN A 277 -18.46 -6.60 -14.95
CA ASN A 277 -19.09 -7.38 -13.89
C ASN A 277 -18.16 -7.45 -12.65
N VAL A 278 -18.69 -7.06 -11.49
CA VAL A 278 -17.91 -7.01 -10.24
C VAL A 278 -17.27 -8.36 -9.87
N ASP A 279 -17.91 -9.47 -10.15
CA ASP A 279 -17.39 -10.80 -9.81
C ASP A 279 -16.24 -11.27 -10.73
N ASP A 280 -16.00 -10.58 -11.85
CA ASP A 280 -14.91 -10.90 -12.76
C ASP A 280 -13.61 -10.19 -12.35
N PHE A 281 -13.66 -8.92 -11.96
CA PHE A 281 -12.46 -8.14 -11.60
C PHE A 281 -12.17 -8.10 -10.08
N ALA A 282 -13.20 -8.06 -9.21
CA ALA A 282 -12.99 -7.89 -7.77
C ALA A 282 -12.14 -8.99 -7.11
N PRO A 283 -12.16 -10.27 -7.56
CA PRO A 283 -11.23 -11.27 -7.05
C PRO A 283 -9.74 -10.95 -7.26
N ARG A 284 -9.41 -9.94 -8.07
CA ARG A 284 -8.04 -9.49 -8.36
C ARG A 284 -7.68 -8.14 -7.75
N LEU A 285 -8.62 -7.49 -7.09
CA LEU A 285 -8.29 -6.32 -6.28
C LEU A 285 -7.42 -6.72 -5.10
N SER A 286 -6.44 -5.89 -4.81
CA SER A 286 -5.60 -6.02 -3.62
C SER A 286 -5.45 -4.65 -2.95
N PHE A 287 -4.96 -4.67 -1.73
CA PHE A 287 -4.79 -3.47 -0.91
C PHE A 287 -3.37 -3.40 -0.36
N PHE A 288 -2.98 -2.22 0.06
CA PHE A 288 -1.68 -1.97 0.64
C PHE A 288 -1.83 -1.07 1.87
N PHE A 289 -1.51 -1.61 3.04
CA PHE A 289 -1.60 -0.90 4.31
C PHE A 289 -0.24 -0.70 4.95
N ASN A 290 -0.15 0.35 5.75
CA ASN A 290 0.98 0.63 6.64
C ASN A 290 0.90 -0.24 7.90
N ALA A 291 2.03 -0.54 8.52
CA ALA A 291 2.13 -1.06 9.89
C ALA A 291 2.92 -0.07 10.74
N HIS A 292 2.22 0.76 11.49
CA HIS A 292 2.82 1.75 12.38
C HIS A 292 3.13 1.18 13.78
N SER A 293 3.62 2.00 14.67
CA SER A 293 4.16 1.56 15.98
C SER A 293 3.09 1.18 17.01
N ASP A 294 1.80 1.53 16.81
CA ASP A 294 0.74 1.09 17.72
C ASP A 294 0.28 -0.31 17.36
N PHE A 295 0.81 -1.27 18.11
CA PHE A 295 0.69 -2.70 17.82
C PHE A 295 -0.77 -3.19 17.72
N PHE A 296 -1.61 -2.81 18.66
CA PHE A 296 -3.00 -3.26 18.72
C PHE A 296 -3.92 -2.48 17.79
N GLU A 297 -3.68 -1.19 17.63
CA GLU A 297 -4.41 -0.34 16.69
C GLU A 297 -4.25 -0.84 15.24
N GLU A 298 -3.02 -1.20 14.85
CA GLU A 298 -2.75 -1.76 13.52
C GLU A 298 -3.45 -3.11 13.29
N ILE A 299 -3.43 -4.02 14.27
CA ILE A 299 -4.14 -5.30 14.18
C ILE A 299 -5.65 -5.08 14.01
N ALA A 300 -6.23 -4.19 14.80
CA ALA A 300 -7.65 -3.84 14.73
C ALA A 300 -8.02 -3.23 13.38
N LYS A 301 -7.17 -2.38 12.82
CA LYS A 301 -7.32 -1.77 11.49
C LYS A 301 -7.50 -2.81 10.39
N TYR A 302 -6.61 -3.81 10.34
CA TYR A 302 -6.70 -4.87 9.32
C TYR A 302 -7.94 -5.74 9.49
N ARG A 303 -8.35 -6.01 10.72
CA ARG A 303 -9.56 -6.76 11.04
C ARG A 303 -10.81 -6.00 10.59
N ALA A 304 -10.89 -4.71 10.90
CA ALA A 304 -11.96 -3.82 10.45
C ALA A 304 -12.00 -3.70 8.92
N ALA A 305 -10.84 -3.54 8.27
CA ALA A 305 -10.74 -3.43 6.81
C ALA A 305 -11.39 -4.62 6.10
N ARG A 306 -11.05 -5.86 6.51
CA ARG A 306 -11.66 -7.07 5.92
C ARG A 306 -13.16 -7.11 6.12
N ARG A 307 -13.63 -6.80 7.31
CA ARG A 307 -15.05 -6.85 7.69
C ARG A 307 -15.88 -5.82 6.92
N ILE A 308 -15.43 -4.58 6.86
CA ILE A 308 -16.08 -3.50 6.10
C ILE A 308 -16.16 -3.86 4.62
N TYR A 309 -15.03 -4.24 4.03
CA TYR A 309 -14.95 -4.59 2.61
C TYR A 309 -15.90 -5.74 2.27
N ALA A 310 -15.86 -6.84 3.01
CA ALA A 310 -16.73 -7.98 2.78
C ALA A 310 -18.21 -7.62 2.86
N LYS A 311 -18.62 -6.83 3.86
CA LYS A 311 -19.99 -6.36 4.03
C LYS A 311 -20.44 -5.49 2.83
N ARG A 312 -19.62 -4.54 2.38
CA ARG A 312 -19.95 -3.65 1.27
C ARG A 312 -19.98 -4.39 -0.07
N MET A 313 -19.00 -5.26 -0.35
CA MET A 313 -18.98 -6.05 -1.58
C MET A 313 -20.23 -6.92 -1.72
N LYS A 314 -20.65 -7.59 -0.65
CA LYS A 314 -21.84 -8.44 -0.64
C LYS A 314 -23.13 -7.64 -0.70
N ASN A 315 -23.27 -6.58 0.10
CA ASN A 315 -24.55 -5.91 0.33
C ASN A 315 -24.77 -4.70 -0.57
N LYS A 316 -23.74 -3.88 -0.83
CA LYS A 316 -23.85 -2.66 -1.67
C LYS A 316 -23.64 -3.00 -3.15
N TYR A 317 -22.58 -3.74 -3.47
CA TYR A 317 -22.23 -4.03 -4.88
C TYR A 317 -22.81 -5.34 -5.41
N GLY A 318 -23.48 -6.12 -4.58
CA GLY A 318 -24.21 -7.32 -4.99
C GLY A 318 -23.31 -8.46 -5.50
N ALA A 319 -22.02 -8.44 -5.19
CA ALA A 319 -21.09 -9.49 -5.56
C ALA A 319 -21.54 -10.84 -5.00
N LYS A 320 -21.55 -11.88 -5.84
CA LYS A 320 -22.04 -13.22 -5.50
C LYS A 320 -20.90 -14.21 -5.25
N ASN A 321 -19.74 -13.97 -5.87
CA ASN A 321 -18.58 -14.81 -5.72
C ASN A 321 -17.89 -14.52 -4.36
N PRO A 322 -17.74 -15.49 -3.46
CA PRO A 322 -17.05 -15.28 -2.17
C PRO A 322 -15.63 -14.75 -2.31
N ARG A 323 -14.95 -15.02 -3.43
CA ARG A 323 -13.62 -14.46 -3.70
C ARG A 323 -13.63 -12.96 -3.89
N SER A 324 -14.75 -12.38 -4.35
CA SER A 324 -14.93 -10.93 -4.50
C SER A 324 -15.07 -10.21 -3.15
N TRP A 325 -15.38 -10.93 -2.06
CA TRP A 325 -15.52 -10.35 -0.72
C TRP A 325 -14.20 -10.33 0.07
N LEU A 326 -13.13 -10.97 -0.46
CA LEU A 326 -11.86 -11.10 0.21
C LEU A 326 -11.01 -9.84 0.04
N LEU A 327 -10.77 -9.11 1.13
CA LEU A 327 -9.75 -8.07 1.16
C LEU A 327 -8.38 -8.72 1.42
N ARG A 328 -7.58 -8.82 0.37
CA ARG A 328 -6.19 -9.29 0.44
C ARG A 328 -5.28 -8.07 0.39
N PHE A 329 -4.28 -8.05 1.24
CA PHE A 329 -3.42 -6.88 1.34
C PHE A 329 -1.95 -7.21 1.53
N HIS A 330 -1.14 -6.30 1.06
CA HIS A 330 0.27 -6.14 1.37
C HIS A 330 0.41 -5.25 2.61
N THR A 331 1.40 -5.48 3.42
CA THR A 331 1.78 -4.59 4.52
C THR A 331 3.23 -4.16 4.36
N GLN A 332 3.50 -2.88 4.59
CA GLN A 332 4.84 -2.36 4.79
C GLN A 332 4.93 -1.69 6.15
N THR A 333 6.03 -1.89 6.85
CA THR A 333 6.33 -1.20 8.11
C THR A 333 6.48 0.30 7.87
N ALA A 334 6.11 1.13 8.86
CA ALA A 334 6.04 2.58 8.70
C ALA A 334 7.42 3.22 8.56
N GLY A 335 7.72 3.81 7.40
CA GLY A 335 8.92 4.60 7.18
C GLY A 335 8.95 5.86 8.03
N CYS A 336 7.82 6.58 8.11
CA CYS A 336 7.66 7.81 8.90
C CYS A 336 7.89 7.64 10.42
N SER A 337 7.89 6.41 10.93
CA SER A 337 8.16 6.11 12.34
C SER A 337 9.63 5.85 12.64
N LEU A 338 10.47 5.71 11.62
CA LEU A 338 11.89 5.46 11.77
C LEU A 338 12.65 6.77 11.99
N THR A 339 13.75 6.68 12.71
CA THR A 339 14.52 7.86 13.14
C THR A 339 15.93 7.81 12.58
N ALA A 340 16.49 8.98 12.26
CA ALA A 340 17.91 9.12 11.92
C ALA A 340 18.78 8.95 13.16
N GLN A 341 18.27 9.34 14.32
CA GLN A 341 18.92 9.16 15.62
C GLN A 341 18.84 7.69 16.04
N GLN A 342 19.92 7.17 16.58
CA GLN A 342 20.03 5.78 17.07
C GLN A 342 19.45 4.76 16.06
N PRO A 343 19.95 4.72 14.80
CA PRO A 343 19.31 4.02 13.68
C PRO A 343 19.21 2.50 13.88
N GLU A 344 20.06 1.89 14.73
CA GLU A 344 19.95 0.47 15.09
C GLU A 344 18.64 0.15 15.81
N ASN A 345 18.06 1.10 16.56
CA ASN A 345 16.75 0.93 17.20
C ASN A 345 15.62 0.77 16.18
N ASN A 346 15.83 1.21 14.93
CA ASN A 346 14.86 0.99 13.86
C ASN A 346 14.64 -0.51 13.56
N ILE A 347 15.65 -1.37 13.80
CA ILE A 347 15.49 -2.83 13.69
C ILE A 347 14.39 -3.33 14.62
N VAL A 348 14.38 -2.82 15.86
CA VAL A 348 13.37 -3.19 16.87
C VAL A 348 12.00 -2.65 16.49
N ARG A 349 11.92 -1.37 16.05
CA ARG A 349 10.66 -0.76 15.59
C ARG A 349 10.05 -1.57 14.46
N VAL A 350 10.84 -1.86 13.42
CA VAL A 350 10.43 -2.65 12.25
C VAL A 350 10.00 -4.06 12.65
N ALA A 351 10.67 -4.71 13.59
CA ALA A 351 10.30 -6.06 14.05
C ALA A 351 8.91 -6.08 14.71
N LEU A 352 8.60 -5.10 15.56
CA LEU A 352 7.30 -4.98 16.22
C LEU A 352 6.19 -4.62 15.24
N GLN A 353 6.44 -3.70 14.31
CA GLN A 353 5.52 -3.33 13.25
C GLN A 353 5.23 -4.51 12.30
N ALA A 354 6.26 -5.23 11.88
CA ALA A 354 6.11 -6.44 11.07
C ALA A 354 5.27 -7.51 11.79
N MET A 355 5.48 -7.68 13.09
CA MET A 355 4.70 -8.59 13.94
C MET A 355 3.23 -8.20 13.97
N SER A 356 2.89 -6.89 14.08
CA SER A 356 1.50 -6.43 14.02
C SER A 356 0.85 -6.72 12.65
N GLY A 357 1.59 -6.52 11.56
CA GLY A 357 1.13 -6.87 10.21
C GLY A 357 0.83 -8.37 10.05
N VAL A 358 1.68 -9.24 10.60
CA VAL A 358 1.50 -10.70 10.60
C VAL A 358 0.29 -11.10 11.44
N LEU A 359 0.19 -10.61 12.68
CA LEU A 359 -0.97 -10.87 13.55
C LEU A 359 -2.26 -10.29 12.96
N GLY A 360 -2.15 -9.20 12.19
CA GLY A 360 -3.25 -8.63 11.43
C GLY A 360 -3.67 -9.42 10.20
N GLY A 361 -2.89 -10.44 9.79
CA GLY A 361 -3.28 -11.37 8.73
C GLY A 361 -2.90 -10.94 7.31
N THR A 362 -1.78 -10.25 7.11
CA THR A 362 -1.25 -9.81 5.80
C THR A 362 -0.92 -10.98 4.86
N GLN A 363 -1.07 -10.81 3.54
CA GLN A 363 -0.70 -11.81 2.52
C GLN A 363 0.71 -11.62 1.98
N SER A 364 1.26 -10.41 2.07
CA SER A 364 2.67 -10.14 1.76
C SER A 364 3.19 -9.01 2.66
N LEU A 365 4.48 -9.01 2.92
CA LEU A 365 5.12 -8.10 3.87
C LEU A 365 6.41 -7.56 3.29
N HIS A 366 6.61 -6.24 3.43
CA HIS A 366 7.89 -5.58 3.33
C HIS A 366 8.30 -5.02 4.70
N THR A 367 9.56 -5.17 5.04
CA THR A 367 10.18 -4.60 6.23
C THR A 367 11.20 -3.55 5.81
N ASN A 368 11.04 -2.32 6.27
CA ASN A 368 11.97 -1.23 6.01
C ASN A 368 13.34 -1.54 6.61
N SER A 369 14.38 -1.05 5.95
CA SER A 369 15.74 -1.19 6.45
C SER A 369 16.04 -0.17 7.56
N MET A 370 16.99 -0.46 8.42
CA MET A 370 17.34 0.42 9.55
C MET A 370 17.88 1.78 9.10
N ASP A 371 18.41 1.87 7.88
CA ASP A 371 18.98 3.05 7.24
C ASP A 371 18.00 3.82 6.33
N GLU A 372 16.71 3.46 6.36
CA GLU A 372 15.63 4.04 5.53
C GLU A 372 15.58 5.57 5.57
N THR A 373 15.79 6.16 6.75
CA THR A 373 15.76 7.62 6.93
C THR A 373 17.03 8.34 6.42
N LEU A 374 18.07 7.60 6.07
CA LEU A 374 19.37 8.15 5.70
C LEU A 374 19.65 8.06 4.21
N ALA A 375 19.32 6.93 3.56
CA ALA A 375 19.56 6.68 2.14
C ALA A 375 18.88 5.39 1.64
N LEU A 376 19.10 5.07 0.36
CA LEU A 376 18.78 3.74 -0.18
C LEU A 376 19.48 2.64 0.61
N PRO A 377 18.80 1.49 0.87
CA PRO A 377 19.27 0.48 1.79
C PRO A 377 20.59 -0.15 1.38
N SER A 378 21.51 -0.26 2.33
CA SER A 378 22.75 -1.05 2.19
C SER A 378 22.44 -2.56 2.13
N GLU A 379 23.35 -3.37 1.57
CA GLU A 379 23.16 -4.84 1.52
C GLU A 379 22.99 -5.45 2.91
N LYS A 380 23.74 -4.96 3.89
CA LYS A 380 23.63 -5.40 5.29
C LYS A 380 22.26 -5.10 5.87
N ALA A 381 21.75 -3.88 5.66
CA ALA A 381 20.46 -3.46 6.19
C ALA A 381 19.29 -4.23 5.53
N VAL A 382 19.31 -4.39 4.20
CA VAL A 382 18.33 -5.23 3.46
C VAL A 382 18.31 -6.66 3.98
N LYS A 383 19.50 -7.23 4.24
CA LYS A 383 19.60 -8.60 4.76
C LYS A 383 18.98 -8.71 6.16
N ILE A 384 19.21 -7.74 7.05
CA ILE A 384 18.61 -7.70 8.39
C ILE A 384 17.09 -7.58 8.27
N ALA A 385 16.59 -6.69 7.42
CA ALA A 385 15.16 -6.51 7.19
C ALA A 385 14.47 -7.80 6.72
N LEU A 386 15.08 -8.54 5.77
CA LEU A 386 14.55 -9.84 5.33
C LEU A 386 14.62 -10.89 6.45
N ARG A 387 15.71 -10.94 7.22
CA ARG A 387 15.86 -11.86 8.37
C ARG A 387 14.82 -11.60 9.45
N THR A 388 14.43 -10.35 9.68
CA THR A 388 13.34 -9.99 10.60
C THR A 388 12.06 -10.75 10.26
N GLN A 389 11.65 -10.77 8.98
CA GLN A 389 10.49 -11.55 8.56
C GLN A 389 10.66 -13.06 8.79
N GLN A 390 11.84 -13.59 8.50
CA GLN A 390 12.14 -15.02 8.66
C GLN A 390 12.18 -15.43 10.14
N ILE A 391 12.69 -14.59 11.05
CA ILE A 391 12.63 -14.80 12.49
C ILE A 391 11.17 -14.86 12.96
N ILE A 392 10.33 -13.90 12.55
CA ILE A 392 8.90 -13.90 12.87
C ILE A 392 8.24 -15.20 12.39
N ALA A 393 8.56 -15.65 11.18
CA ALA A 393 7.97 -16.84 10.58
C ALA A 393 8.37 -18.14 11.27
N HIS A 394 9.61 -18.26 11.74
CA HIS A 394 10.17 -19.56 12.14
C HIS A 394 10.45 -19.69 13.64
N GLU A 395 10.67 -18.59 14.36
CA GLU A 395 11.12 -18.64 15.76
C GLU A 395 10.04 -18.19 16.76
N THR A 396 9.03 -17.39 16.35
CA THR A 396 8.09 -16.78 17.29
C THR A 396 6.85 -17.63 17.59
N GLY A 397 6.55 -18.62 16.75
CA GLY A 397 5.31 -19.41 16.87
C GLY A 397 4.02 -18.68 16.42
N VAL A 398 4.10 -17.43 15.99
CA VAL A 398 2.95 -16.62 15.52
C VAL A 398 2.16 -17.30 14.39
N PRO A 399 2.80 -18.00 13.41
CA PRO A 399 2.07 -18.70 12.35
C PRO A 399 1.38 -19.99 12.76
N ASN A 400 1.54 -20.45 14.02
CA ASN A 400 1.07 -21.76 14.44
C ASN A 400 -0.45 -21.86 14.59
N THR A 401 -1.15 -20.74 14.70
CA THR A 401 -2.62 -20.69 14.75
C THR A 401 -3.16 -19.51 13.97
N ALA A 402 -4.41 -19.59 13.54
CA ALA A 402 -5.10 -18.50 12.88
C ALA A 402 -5.67 -17.51 13.91
N ASP A 403 -5.43 -16.22 13.71
CA ASP A 403 -5.96 -15.13 14.53
C ASP A 403 -5.81 -15.37 16.04
N PRO A 404 -4.57 -15.45 16.57
CA PRO A 404 -4.34 -15.80 17.98
C PRO A 404 -4.88 -14.76 18.97
N LEU A 405 -5.17 -13.54 18.52
CA LEU A 405 -5.76 -12.46 19.34
C LEU A 405 -7.28 -12.38 19.22
N GLY A 406 -7.91 -13.22 18.39
CA GLY A 406 -9.36 -13.28 18.25
C GLY A 406 -10.04 -13.61 19.57
N GLY A 407 -11.02 -12.78 19.98
CA GLY A 407 -11.69 -12.86 21.28
C GLY A 407 -11.03 -12.04 22.40
N SER A 408 -9.91 -11.35 22.13
CA SER A 408 -9.40 -10.33 23.05
C SER A 408 -10.40 -9.18 23.13
N TYR A 409 -10.92 -8.89 24.30
CA TYR A 409 -11.91 -7.82 24.49
C TYR A 409 -11.40 -6.47 24.00
N PHE A 410 -10.12 -6.18 24.22
CA PHE A 410 -9.50 -4.97 23.73
C PHE A 410 -9.45 -4.93 22.21
N VAL A 411 -8.94 -5.97 21.58
CA VAL A 411 -8.79 -6.01 20.11
C VAL A 411 -10.16 -5.99 19.42
N GLU A 412 -11.16 -6.71 19.95
CA GLU A 412 -12.51 -6.70 19.36
C GLU A 412 -13.19 -5.34 19.53
N ALA A 413 -13.10 -4.73 20.73
CA ALA A 413 -13.65 -3.38 20.97
C ALA A 413 -13.00 -2.33 20.06
N LEU A 414 -11.67 -2.40 19.91
CA LEU A 414 -10.94 -1.48 19.03
C LEU A 414 -11.28 -1.71 17.54
N THR A 415 -11.49 -2.97 17.14
CA THR A 415 -11.95 -3.31 15.78
C THR A 415 -13.33 -2.74 15.49
N ASP A 416 -14.28 -2.87 16.44
CA ASP A 416 -15.64 -2.34 16.32
C ASP A 416 -15.62 -0.80 16.27
N GLN A 417 -14.81 -0.17 17.10
CA GLN A 417 -14.62 1.28 17.10
C GLN A 417 -14.07 1.78 15.75
N MET A 418 -13.05 1.11 15.21
CA MET A 418 -12.47 1.50 13.91
C MET A 418 -13.48 1.36 12.77
N GLU A 419 -14.30 0.30 12.77
CA GLU A 419 -15.38 0.17 11.78
C GLU A 419 -16.36 1.34 11.89
N ALA A 420 -16.82 1.65 13.11
CA ALA A 420 -17.78 2.73 13.33
C ALA A 420 -17.23 4.12 12.96
N GLU A 421 -15.96 4.38 13.24
CA GLU A 421 -15.32 5.66 12.86
C GLU A 421 -15.08 5.75 11.34
N ALA A 422 -14.71 4.66 10.69
CA ALA A 422 -14.55 4.62 9.23
C ALA A 422 -15.89 4.86 8.52
N GLU A 423 -17.00 4.30 9.02
CA GLU A 423 -18.34 4.53 8.46
C GLU A 423 -18.73 6.02 8.47
N LYS A 424 -18.36 6.78 9.50
CA LYS A 424 -18.58 8.24 9.53
C LYS A 424 -17.84 8.97 8.41
N TYR A 425 -16.60 8.55 8.10
CA TYR A 425 -15.87 9.10 6.96
C TYR A 425 -16.53 8.74 5.63
N PHE A 426 -17.03 7.52 5.46
CA PHE A 426 -17.75 7.13 4.24
C PHE A 426 -19.01 7.97 4.04
N GLU A 427 -19.80 8.17 5.09
CA GLU A 427 -21.00 9.04 5.04
C GLU A 427 -20.64 10.47 4.64
N GLU A 428 -19.57 11.02 5.20
CA GLU A 428 -19.12 12.38 4.89
C GLU A 428 -18.58 12.49 3.44
N ILE A 429 -17.81 11.52 2.97
CA ILE A 429 -17.32 11.47 1.58
C ILE A 429 -18.51 11.38 0.60
N GLU A 430 -19.50 10.53 0.88
CA GLU A 430 -20.69 10.36 0.05
C GLU A 430 -21.52 11.66 0.04
N ARG A 431 -21.69 12.32 1.18
CA ARG A 431 -22.37 13.63 1.30
C ARG A 431 -21.70 14.74 0.48
N ARG A 432 -20.37 14.68 0.30
CA ARG A 432 -19.58 15.65 -0.50
C ARG A 432 -19.58 15.32 -2.00
N GLY A 433 -20.17 14.23 -2.43
CA GLY A 433 -20.21 13.82 -3.84
C GLY A 433 -19.16 12.80 -4.26
N GLY A 434 -18.54 12.10 -3.29
CA GLY A 434 -17.58 11.03 -3.55
C GLY A 434 -16.12 11.46 -3.40
N VAL A 435 -15.22 10.51 -3.63
CA VAL A 435 -13.78 10.68 -3.40
C VAL A 435 -13.18 11.76 -4.31
N VAL A 436 -13.53 11.77 -5.60
CA VAL A 436 -12.99 12.77 -6.55
C VAL A 436 -13.40 14.18 -6.15
N ALA A 437 -14.66 14.40 -5.77
CA ALA A 437 -15.10 15.70 -5.27
C ALA A 437 -14.36 16.12 -3.99
N CYS A 438 -14.13 15.18 -3.06
CA CYS A 438 -13.34 15.43 -1.85
C CYS A 438 -11.88 15.79 -2.15
N ILE A 439 -11.28 15.20 -3.19
CA ILE A 439 -9.93 15.54 -3.66
C ILE A 439 -9.91 16.98 -4.21
N GLU A 440 -10.86 17.32 -5.08
CA GLU A 440 -10.96 18.64 -5.70
C GLU A 440 -11.26 19.75 -4.68
N GLU A 441 -12.02 19.44 -3.63
CA GLU A 441 -12.24 20.35 -2.48
C GLU A 441 -11.03 20.42 -1.53
N GLY A 442 -10.08 19.49 -1.60
CA GLY A 442 -8.99 19.34 -0.65
C GLY A 442 -9.42 18.85 0.74
N TYR A 443 -10.58 18.19 0.85
CA TYR A 443 -11.11 17.73 2.14
C TYR A 443 -10.23 16.66 2.77
N LEU A 444 -9.85 15.62 2.01
CA LEU A 444 -9.05 14.50 2.51
C LEU A 444 -7.65 14.97 2.93
N GLN A 445 -7.05 15.84 2.13
CA GLN A 445 -5.74 16.43 2.40
C GLN A 445 -5.75 17.23 3.71
N ARG A 446 -6.78 18.05 3.95
CA ARG A 446 -6.93 18.81 5.21
C ARG A 446 -7.14 17.91 6.42
N GLU A 447 -7.87 16.80 6.29
CA GLU A 447 -8.05 15.85 7.40
C GLU A 447 -6.71 15.16 7.77
N ILE A 448 -5.90 14.82 6.79
CA ILE A 448 -4.54 14.28 7.02
C ILE A 448 -3.66 15.32 7.71
N ALA A 449 -3.65 16.56 7.22
CA ALA A 449 -2.86 17.64 7.81
C ALA A 449 -3.23 17.93 9.26
N LYS A 450 -4.52 17.92 9.62
CA LYS A 450 -4.98 18.06 11.01
C LYS A 450 -4.45 16.93 11.91
N ALA A 451 -4.47 15.69 11.42
CA ALA A 451 -3.97 14.53 12.17
C ALA A 451 -2.45 14.62 12.37
N SER A 452 -1.71 14.99 11.32
CA SER A 452 -0.26 15.17 11.34
C SER A 452 0.14 16.29 12.31
N TYR A 453 -0.55 17.44 12.27
CA TYR A 453 -0.30 18.54 13.18
C TYR A 453 -0.52 18.16 14.65
N ARG A 454 -1.61 17.45 14.94
CA ARG A 454 -1.88 16.94 16.28
C ARG A 454 -0.79 15.98 16.77
N TYR A 455 -0.36 15.08 15.92
CA TYR A 455 0.73 14.14 16.23
C TYR A 455 2.02 14.89 16.58
N GLN A 456 2.36 15.94 15.83
CA GLN A 456 3.53 16.78 16.10
C GLN A 456 3.41 17.52 17.43
N GLN A 457 2.24 18.08 17.75
CA GLN A 457 2.01 18.72 19.05
C GLN A 457 2.23 17.75 20.22
N GLU A 458 1.69 16.51 20.12
CA GLU A 458 1.88 15.48 21.16
C GLU A 458 3.36 15.12 21.39
N ILE A 459 4.20 15.21 20.34
CA ILE A 459 5.66 15.03 20.46
C ILE A 459 6.31 16.23 21.17
N GLU A 460 5.95 17.44 20.79
CA GLU A 460 6.50 18.69 21.37
C GLU A 460 6.13 18.84 22.85
N GLU A 461 4.90 18.49 23.20
CA GLU A 461 4.39 18.51 24.57
C GLU A 461 4.91 17.31 25.42
N LYS A 462 5.61 16.37 24.80
CA LYS A 462 6.08 15.10 25.41
C LYS A 462 4.96 14.19 25.92
N ASP A 463 3.74 14.37 25.45
CA ASP A 463 2.67 13.40 25.65
C ASP A 463 2.99 12.09 24.90
N ARG A 464 3.71 12.22 23.79
CA ARG A 464 4.25 11.12 22.99
C ARG A 464 5.78 11.13 23.04
N ILE A 465 6.37 10.02 23.49
CA ILE A 465 7.82 9.84 23.51
C ILE A 465 8.26 9.06 22.28
N ILE A 466 9.23 9.62 21.55
CA ILE A 466 9.98 8.96 20.48
C ILE A 466 11.41 8.77 21.01
N VAL A 467 11.76 7.53 21.31
CA VAL A 467 13.07 7.17 21.90
C VAL A 467 14.20 7.62 20.99
N GLY A 468 15.15 8.35 21.58
CA GLY A 468 16.30 8.92 20.88
C GLY A 468 16.01 10.25 20.15
N VAL A 469 14.75 10.74 20.16
CA VAL A 469 14.37 11.99 19.49
C VAL A 469 13.97 13.07 20.49
N ASN A 470 12.91 12.85 21.29
CA ASN A 470 12.44 13.83 22.28
C ASN A 470 12.64 13.36 23.73
N ASP A 471 13.08 12.11 23.92
CA ASP A 471 13.55 11.56 25.18
C ASP A 471 14.61 10.47 24.93
N TYR A 472 15.40 10.09 25.93
CA TYR A 472 16.51 9.11 25.82
C TYR A 472 17.52 9.47 24.71
N VAL A 473 17.80 10.76 24.57
CA VAL A 473 18.73 11.31 23.57
C VAL A 473 20.17 11.06 23.98
N ASP A 474 21.02 10.68 23.02
CA ASP A 474 22.46 10.59 23.20
C ASP A 474 23.11 11.82 22.54
N GLU A 475 23.61 12.76 23.34
CA GLU A 475 24.20 14.02 22.87
C GLU A 475 25.53 13.83 22.13
N ASP A 476 26.23 12.73 22.38
CA ASP A 476 27.53 12.40 21.79
C ASP A 476 27.41 11.43 20.58
N GLU A 477 26.21 11.15 20.10
CA GLU A 477 25.96 10.18 19.03
C GLU A 477 26.70 10.54 17.74
N LYS A 478 27.45 9.58 17.21
CA LYS A 478 28.05 9.66 15.87
C LYS A 478 27.42 8.59 14.98
N ILE A 479 26.70 9.03 13.98
CA ILE A 479 26.07 8.13 13.02
C ILE A 479 27.10 7.74 11.95
N GLU A 480 27.63 6.52 12.03
CA GLU A 480 28.60 5.96 11.08
C GLU A 480 27.94 4.83 10.25
N ILE A 481 26.94 5.19 9.42
CA ILE A 481 26.33 4.25 8.49
C ILE A 481 26.80 4.52 7.06
N PRO A 482 27.32 3.50 6.33
CA PRO A 482 27.67 3.65 4.93
C PRO A 482 26.43 4.00 4.10
N ILE A 483 26.41 5.18 3.50
CA ILE A 483 25.34 5.65 2.63
C ILE A 483 25.63 5.24 1.19
N LEU A 484 24.65 4.59 0.54
CA LEU A 484 24.74 4.31 -0.88
C LEU A 484 24.63 5.62 -1.70
N LYS A 485 25.66 5.90 -2.51
CA LYS A 485 25.66 7.05 -3.42
C LYS A 485 25.48 6.57 -4.85
N ILE A 486 24.56 7.20 -5.57
CA ILE A 486 24.37 6.96 -7.00
C ILE A 486 25.27 7.91 -7.78
N ASP A 487 26.09 7.36 -8.68
CA ASP A 487 27.02 8.14 -9.49
C ASP A 487 26.27 8.87 -10.63
N ARG A 488 26.76 10.05 -11.02
CA ARG A 488 26.26 10.80 -12.18
C ARG A 488 26.42 10.03 -13.50
N GLU A 489 27.35 9.11 -13.56
CA GLU A 489 27.54 8.22 -14.72
C GLU A 489 26.28 7.40 -15.03
N VAL A 490 25.47 7.06 -14.03
CA VAL A 490 24.18 6.38 -14.20
C VAL A 490 23.24 7.15 -15.12
N GLU A 491 23.05 8.44 -14.83
CA GLU A 491 22.19 9.32 -15.64
C GLU A 491 22.71 9.47 -17.07
N GLN A 492 24.02 9.66 -17.23
CA GLN A 492 24.63 9.80 -18.55
C GLN A 492 24.45 8.52 -19.39
N ASN A 493 24.65 7.36 -18.79
CA ASN A 493 24.51 6.08 -19.45
C ASN A 493 23.06 5.81 -19.85
N GLN A 494 22.09 6.09 -18.96
CA GLN A 494 20.68 5.90 -19.23
C GLN A 494 20.17 6.85 -20.32
N THR A 495 20.57 8.14 -20.25
CA THR A 495 20.28 9.14 -21.29
C THR A 495 20.85 8.73 -22.65
N ALA A 496 22.06 8.19 -22.69
CA ALA A 496 22.66 7.70 -23.93
C ALA A 496 21.92 6.45 -24.46
N PHE A 497 21.45 5.57 -23.55
CA PHE A 497 20.75 4.35 -23.91
C PHE A 497 19.38 4.65 -24.54
N VAL A 498 18.56 5.51 -23.94
CA VAL A 498 17.25 5.86 -24.52
C VAL A 498 17.40 6.53 -25.89
N LYS A 499 18.39 7.41 -26.07
CA LYS A 499 18.69 8.03 -27.37
C LYS A 499 19.08 7.01 -28.43
N LYS A 500 19.86 5.99 -28.04
CA LYS A 500 20.24 4.89 -28.93
C LYS A 500 19.00 4.08 -29.36
N ILE A 501 18.15 3.69 -28.44
CA ILE A 501 16.90 2.95 -28.75
C ILE A 501 16.03 3.74 -29.71
N ARG A 502 15.82 5.04 -29.49
CA ARG A 502 15.05 5.90 -30.40
C ARG A 502 15.65 6.01 -31.80
N ALA A 503 16.97 5.94 -31.94
CA ALA A 503 17.66 5.98 -33.23
C ALA A 503 17.56 4.64 -33.99
N GLU A 504 17.54 3.48 -33.29
CA GLU A 504 17.60 2.15 -33.87
C GLU A 504 16.21 1.50 -34.12
N ARG A 505 15.15 1.98 -33.45
CA ARG A 505 13.78 1.44 -33.57
C ARG A 505 13.11 1.85 -34.89
N ASP A 506 12.03 1.15 -35.24
CA ASP A 506 11.18 1.50 -36.38
C ASP A 506 10.30 2.72 -36.05
N ASN A 507 10.77 3.92 -36.43
CA ASN A 507 10.10 5.16 -36.13
C ASN A 507 8.79 5.38 -36.92
N GLU A 508 8.60 4.72 -38.07
CA GLU A 508 7.32 4.76 -38.80
C GLU A 508 6.24 4.02 -38.01
N LYS A 509 6.55 2.84 -37.51
CA LYS A 509 5.66 2.07 -36.62
C LYS A 509 5.37 2.80 -35.32
N VAL A 510 6.37 3.49 -34.74
CA VAL A 510 6.17 4.35 -33.57
C VAL A 510 5.10 5.40 -33.82
N GLN A 511 5.19 6.15 -34.94
CA GLN A 511 4.22 7.18 -35.26
C GLN A 511 2.80 6.60 -35.47
N GLN A 512 2.69 5.43 -36.10
CA GLN A 512 1.41 4.75 -36.30
C GLN A 512 0.78 4.34 -34.96
N THR A 513 1.55 3.78 -34.03
CA THR A 513 1.03 3.35 -32.73
C THR A 513 0.68 4.53 -31.81
N LEU A 514 1.47 5.63 -31.84
CA LEU A 514 1.15 6.86 -31.11
C LEU A 514 -0.12 7.52 -31.67
N ALA A 515 -0.30 7.55 -33.00
CA ALA A 515 -1.54 8.04 -33.61
C ALA A 515 -2.76 7.22 -33.16
N ARG A 516 -2.65 5.87 -33.12
CA ARG A 516 -3.69 5.00 -32.58
C ARG A 516 -3.99 5.31 -31.11
N LEU A 517 -2.96 5.46 -30.28
CA LEU A 517 -3.13 5.82 -28.86
C LEU A 517 -3.91 7.13 -28.71
N ARG A 518 -3.59 8.13 -29.51
CA ARG A 518 -4.28 9.43 -29.55
C ARG A 518 -5.75 9.30 -29.92
N GLU A 519 -6.07 8.49 -30.92
CA GLU A 519 -7.45 8.26 -31.34
C GLU A 519 -8.26 7.56 -30.22
N VAL A 520 -7.67 6.55 -29.60
CA VAL A 520 -8.31 5.82 -28.49
C VAL A 520 -8.47 6.73 -27.26
N ALA A 521 -7.51 7.58 -26.96
CA ALA A 521 -7.59 8.55 -25.85
C ALA A 521 -8.78 9.53 -26.01
N LYS A 522 -9.11 9.95 -27.26
CA LYS A 522 -10.25 10.80 -27.58
C LYS A 522 -11.59 10.08 -27.59
N GLY A 523 -11.59 8.79 -27.89
CA GLY A 523 -12.78 7.97 -28.10
C GLY A 523 -13.12 7.05 -26.92
N GLU A 524 -13.86 5.97 -27.23
CA GLU A 524 -14.34 4.98 -26.26
C GLU A 524 -13.55 3.67 -26.25
N GLY A 525 -12.47 3.55 -27.04
CA GLY A 525 -11.63 2.34 -27.10
C GLY A 525 -10.84 2.08 -25.82
N ASN A 526 -10.39 0.83 -25.62
CA ASN A 526 -9.55 0.46 -24.51
C ASN A 526 -8.11 0.98 -24.72
N THR A 527 -7.66 1.87 -23.85
CA THR A 527 -6.33 2.50 -23.94
C THR A 527 -5.19 1.50 -23.76
N PHE A 528 -5.38 0.45 -22.96
CA PHE A 528 -4.34 -0.52 -22.68
C PHE A 528 -3.92 -1.33 -23.91
N GLU A 529 -4.86 -1.64 -24.82
CA GLU A 529 -4.53 -2.31 -26.09
C GLU A 529 -3.61 -1.46 -26.97
N ALA A 530 -3.89 -0.15 -27.05
CA ALA A 530 -3.05 0.78 -27.80
C ALA A 530 -1.66 0.93 -27.15
N LEU A 531 -1.58 0.92 -25.82
CA LEU A 531 -0.31 0.95 -25.08
C LEU A 531 0.52 -0.33 -25.30
N MET A 532 -0.12 -1.50 -25.42
CA MET A 532 0.59 -2.74 -25.79
C MET A 532 1.25 -2.62 -27.18
N ASP A 533 0.56 -2.03 -28.16
CA ASP A 533 1.15 -1.81 -29.48
C ASP A 533 2.30 -0.80 -29.43
N CYS A 534 2.18 0.26 -28.64
CA CYS A 534 3.26 1.22 -28.41
C CYS A 534 4.50 0.52 -27.79
N ALA A 535 4.29 -0.28 -26.74
CA ALA A 535 5.38 -1.00 -26.08
C ALA A 535 6.12 -1.96 -27.05
N ARG A 536 5.37 -2.74 -27.86
CA ARG A 536 5.95 -3.62 -28.90
C ARG A 536 6.76 -2.86 -29.94
N ALA A 537 6.42 -1.60 -30.23
CA ALA A 537 7.14 -0.73 -31.15
C ALA A 537 8.32 0.02 -30.48
N TYR A 538 8.64 -0.25 -29.22
CA TYR A 538 9.65 0.48 -28.43
C TYR A 538 9.39 1.99 -28.31
N VAL A 539 8.11 2.39 -28.29
CA VAL A 539 7.73 3.75 -27.89
C VAL A 539 8.21 3.98 -26.46
N SER A 540 8.84 5.13 -26.19
CA SER A 540 9.29 5.42 -24.83
C SER A 540 8.13 5.78 -23.91
N LEU A 541 8.38 5.67 -22.60
CA LEU A 541 7.42 6.00 -21.56
C LEU A 541 6.94 7.45 -21.70
N GLY A 542 7.90 8.38 -21.86
CA GLY A 542 7.62 9.80 -22.04
C GLY A 542 6.77 10.08 -23.26
N GLU A 543 7.09 9.47 -24.42
CA GLU A 543 6.30 9.65 -25.65
C GLU A 543 4.85 9.18 -25.50
N MET A 544 4.60 8.04 -24.81
CA MET A 544 3.24 7.58 -24.53
C MET A 544 2.51 8.53 -23.56
N CYS A 545 3.20 8.99 -22.53
CA CYS A 545 2.64 9.93 -21.57
C CYS A 545 2.35 11.29 -22.20
N ASP A 546 3.19 11.77 -23.09
CA ASP A 546 3.03 13.08 -23.77
C ASP A 546 1.79 13.10 -24.65
N VAL A 547 1.52 12.02 -25.39
CA VAL A 547 0.26 11.90 -26.16
C VAL A 547 -0.96 12.06 -25.24
N LEU A 548 -0.93 11.45 -24.06
CA LEU A 548 -2.05 11.54 -23.11
C LEU A 548 -2.10 12.91 -22.41
N ARG A 549 -0.94 13.56 -22.15
CA ARG A 549 -0.88 14.94 -21.64
C ARG A 549 -1.51 15.93 -22.63
N GLU A 550 -1.21 15.76 -23.91
CA GLU A 550 -1.76 16.61 -24.96
C GLU A 550 -3.29 16.47 -25.09
N GLU A 551 -3.84 15.26 -24.89
CA GLU A 551 -5.27 15.01 -25.05
C GLU A 551 -6.08 15.30 -23.79
N TRP A 552 -5.55 15.01 -22.60
CA TRP A 552 -6.29 15.09 -21.33
C TRP A 552 -5.86 16.25 -20.42
N GLY A 553 -4.71 16.87 -20.73
CA GLY A 553 -4.10 17.88 -19.88
C GLY A 553 -3.36 17.30 -18.68
N GLU A 554 -2.66 18.17 -17.96
CA GLU A 554 -2.03 17.86 -16.69
C GLU A 554 -2.92 18.31 -15.52
N TYR A 555 -2.91 17.55 -14.44
CA TYR A 555 -3.63 17.95 -13.23
C TYR A 555 -2.85 19.04 -12.48
N VAL A 556 -3.56 20.08 -12.10
CA VAL A 556 -3.04 21.13 -11.22
C VAL A 556 -3.83 21.10 -9.92
N GLU A 557 -3.14 20.88 -8.82
CA GLU A 557 -3.78 20.83 -7.51
C GLU A 557 -4.43 22.18 -7.18
N PRO A 558 -5.73 22.20 -6.82
CA PRO A 558 -6.42 23.45 -6.54
C PRO A 558 -5.88 24.10 -5.26
N PRO A 559 -5.87 25.45 -5.17
CA PRO A 559 -5.37 26.18 -3.99
C PRO A 559 -6.06 25.78 -2.68
N SER A 560 -7.32 25.36 -2.73
CA SER A 560 -8.07 24.85 -1.57
C SER A 560 -7.50 23.57 -0.97
N ALA A 561 -6.79 22.77 -1.76
CA ALA A 561 -6.09 21.59 -1.29
C ALA A 561 -4.70 21.92 -0.71
N MET A 562 -4.10 23.06 -1.11
CA MET A 562 -2.77 23.50 -0.65
C MET A 562 -2.82 24.23 0.70
N VAL A 563 -3.97 24.75 1.11
CA VAL A 563 -4.13 25.50 2.38
C VAL A 563 -4.37 24.53 3.54
N ALA A 564 -3.42 23.66 3.78
CA ALA A 564 -3.39 22.77 4.94
C ALA A 564 -2.10 22.94 5.75
N SER A 565 -1.37 24.01 5.49
CA SER A 565 -0.16 24.38 6.25
C SER A 565 -0.41 25.48 7.26
#